data_7d4f7574c2caf8fda0bc35be43f05738
#
_entry.id   7d4f7574c2caf8fda0bc35be43f05738
#
_cell.length_a   1.000
_cell.length_b   1.000
_cell.length_c   1.000
_cell.angle_alpha   90.00
_cell.angle_beta   90.00
_cell.angle_gamma   90.00
#
_symmetry.space_group_name_H-M   'P 1'
#
loop_
_entity.id
_entity.type
_entity.pdbx_description
1 polymer ?
#
loop_
_entity_poly.entity_id
_entity_poly.type
_entity_poly.pdbx_seq_one_letter_code
_entity_poly.pdbx_strand_id
1 'polypeptide(L)'
;MDERFADAPGLATRFPNAPQARGERSDSLIEFVTDRAGHDWRYAIDASKIEQALGFVPNETFETGLAKTVDWYLANETWWRPLLERAATAR
;
A
#
# COMPACT_ATOMS: atom_id res chain seq x y z
N MET A 1 -1.46 -7.76 0.66
CA MET A 1 -1.88 -7.67 2.08
C MET A 1 -2.54 -8.97 2.55
N ASP A 2 -3.56 -9.46 1.86
CA ASP A 2 -4.27 -10.68 2.26
C ASP A 2 -3.35 -11.90 2.43
N GLU A 3 -2.40 -12.08 1.52
CA GLU A 3 -1.42 -13.15 1.59
C GLU A 3 -0.54 -13.06 2.85
N ARG A 4 -0.18 -11.85 3.28
CA ARG A 4 0.64 -11.64 4.49
C ARG A 4 -0.12 -12.05 5.75
N PHE A 5 -1.42 -11.76 5.80
CA PHE A 5 -2.26 -12.19 6.92
C PHE A 5 -2.47 -13.70 6.92
N ALA A 6 -2.59 -14.32 5.74
CA ALA A 6 -2.69 -15.78 5.63
C ALA A 6 -1.42 -16.50 6.11
N ASP A 7 -0.24 -15.95 5.77
CA ASP A 7 1.05 -16.53 6.12
C ASP A 7 1.47 -16.26 7.57
N ALA A 8 0.91 -15.22 8.20
CA ALA A 8 1.27 -14.82 9.56
C ALA A 8 0.00 -14.55 10.38
N PRO A 9 -0.63 -15.59 10.97
CA PRO A 9 -1.89 -15.45 11.73
C PRO A 9 -1.82 -14.44 12.90
N GLY A 10 -0.63 -14.22 13.46
CA GLY A 10 -0.42 -13.22 14.52
C GLY A 10 -0.71 -11.79 14.10
N LEU A 11 -0.73 -11.48 12.79
CA LEU A 11 -1.06 -10.15 12.30
C LEU A 11 -2.51 -9.75 12.62
N ALA A 12 -3.45 -10.68 12.57
CA ALA A 12 -4.84 -10.40 12.94
C ALA A 12 -4.97 -9.96 14.40
N THR A 13 -4.12 -10.49 15.28
CA THR A 13 -4.08 -10.09 16.69
C THR A 13 -3.44 -8.71 16.85
N ARG A 14 -2.38 -8.40 16.11
CA ARG A 14 -1.71 -7.09 16.14
C ARG A 14 -2.55 -5.98 15.51
N PHE A 15 -3.34 -6.32 14.50
CA PHE A 15 -4.17 -5.38 13.75
C PHE A 15 -5.65 -5.82 13.79
N PRO A 16 -6.31 -5.71 14.96
CA PRO A 16 -7.67 -6.24 15.13
C PRO A 16 -8.72 -5.51 14.29
N ASN A 17 -8.43 -4.29 13.83
CA ASN A 17 -9.33 -3.50 12.99
C ASN A 17 -9.15 -3.76 11.49
N ALA A 18 -8.15 -4.57 11.11
CA ALA A 18 -7.95 -4.94 9.71
C ALA A 18 -9.09 -5.86 9.22
N PRO A 19 -9.49 -5.77 7.94
CA PRO A 19 -10.53 -6.65 7.40
C PRO A 19 -10.23 -8.13 7.62
N GLN A 20 -8.98 -8.53 7.49
CA GLN A 20 -8.55 -9.92 7.66
C GLN A 20 -8.80 -10.45 9.08
N ALA A 21 -8.79 -9.59 10.09
CA ALA A 21 -9.12 -9.98 11.46
C ALA A 21 -10.60 -10.38 11.61
N ARG A 22 -11.46 -9.95 10.69
CA ARG A 22 -12.88 -10.29 10.62
C ARG A 22 -13.19 -11.36 9.57
N GLY A 23 -12.16 -11.97 8.97
CA GLY A 23 -12.31 -12.93 7.89
C GLY A 23 -12.64 -12.31 6.53
N GLU A 24 -12.45 -11.00 6.38
CA GLU A 24 -12.67 -10.25 5.14
C GLU A 24 -11.37 -10.04 4.38
N ARG A 25 -11.47 -9.62 3.12
CA ARG A 25 -10.32 -9.28 2.27
C ARG A 25 -10.06 -7.78 2.30
N SER A 26 -8.84 -7.38 1.92
CA SER A 26 -8.47 -5.96 1.82
C SER A 26 -9.34 -5.20 0.83
N ASP A 27 -9.81 -5.85 -0.23
CA ASP A 27 -10.67 -5.22 -1.24
C ASP A 27 -12.06 -4.83 -0.69
N SER A 28 -12.44 -5.33 0.48
CA SER A 28 -13.66 -4.88 1.18
C SER A 28 -13.61 -3.40 1.59
N LEU A 29 -12.40 -2.81 1.61
CA LEU A 29 -12.22 -1.38 1.91
C LEU A 29 -12.39 -0.48 0.71
N ILE A 30 -12.54 -1.03 -0.50
CA ILE A 30 -12.73 -0.25 -1.71
C ILE A 30 -14.13 0.37 -1.72
N GLU A 31 -14.17 1.69 -1.84
CA GLU A 31 -15.41 2.44 -1.94
C GLU A 31 -15.38 3.29 -3.21
N PHE A 32 -16.43 3.17 -4.04
CA PHE A 32 -16.55 3.97 -5.24
C PHE A 32 -17.22 5.29 -4.91
N VAL A 33 -16.55 6.37 -5.28
CA VAL A 33 -17.04 7.74 -5.03
C VAL A 33 -17.15 8.49 -6.36
N THR A 34 -17.88 9.62 -6.33
CA THR A 34 -17.97 10.51 -7.51
C THR A 34 -16.59 11.10 -7.78
N ASP A 35 -16.11 10.96 -9.01
CA ASP A 35 -14.83 11.50 -9.42
C ASP A 35 -14.85 13.03 -9.43
N ARG A 36 -13.69 13.64 -9.17
CA ARG A 36 -13.55 15.09 -9.25
C ARG A 36 -13.54 15.56 -10.71
N ALA A 37 -14.05 16.75 -10.96
CA ALA A 37 -13.98 17.37 -12.28
C ALA A 37 -12.53 17.60 -12.70
N GLY A 38 -12.21 17.31 -13.97
CA GLY A 38 -10.87 17.52 -14.51
C GLY A 38 -9.83 16.49 -14.04
N HIS A 39 -10.28 15.38 -13.48
CA HIS A 39 -9.35 14.31 -13.07
C HIS A 39 -8.74 13.62 -14.29
N ASP A 40 -7.43 13.41 -14.27
CA ASP A 40 -6.74 12.71 -15.34
C ASP A 40 -7.24 11.26 -15.46
N TRP A 41 -7.48 10.84 -16.70
CA TRP A 41 -7.93 9.47 -16.96
C TRP A 41 -6.87 8.43 -16.58
N ARG A 42 -5.60 8.71 -16.91
CA ARG A 42 -4.52 7.75 -16.72
C ARG A 42 -3.17 8.45 -16.73
N TYR A 43 -2.27 7.94 -15.91
CA TYR A 43 -0.84 8.27 -15.96
C TYR A 43 -0.08 7.05 -16.48
N ALA A 44 0.83 7.27 -17.42
CA ALA A 44 1.73 6.23 -17.91
C ALA A 44 3.05 6.90 -18.32
N ILE A 45 4.12 6.57 -17.63
CA ILE A 45 5.45 7.11 -17.89
C ILE A 45 6.22 6.13 -18.77
N ASP A 46 6.77 6.62 -19.88
CA ASP A 46 7.67 5.86 -20.74
C ASP A 46 9.12 6.15 -20.33
N ALA A 47 9.78 5.16 -19.76
CA ALA A 47 11.15 5.25 -19.27
C ALA A 47 12.20 4.85 -20.31
N SER A 48 11.81 4.59 -21.56
CA SER A 48 12.74 4.07 -22.60
C SER A 48 13.94 4.98 -22.84
N LYS A 49 13.77 6.29 -22.79
CA LYS A 49 14.85 7.26 -23.01
C LYS A 49 15.94 7.14 -21.94
N ILE A 50 15.57 7.08 -20.66
CA ILE A 50 16.55 6.96 -19.56
C ILE A 50 17.22 5.59 -19.60
N GLU A 51 16.50 4.55 -19.97
CA GLU A 51 17.06 3.20 -20.12
C GLU A 51 18.12 3.17 -21.21
N GLN A 52 17.81 3.74 -22.38
CA GLN A 52 18.73 3.76 -23.52
C GLN A 52 19.94 4.68 -23.30
N ALA A 53 19.71 5.87 -22.73
CA ALA A 53 20.76 6.87 -22.56
C ALA A 53 21.71 6.58 -21.40
N LEU A 54 21.19 6.05 -20.29
CA LEU A 54 21.95 5.88 -19.04
C LEU A 54 22.04 4.43 -18.58
N GLY A 55 21.42 3.49 -19.28
CA GLY A 55 21.37 2.09 -18.85
C GLY A 55 20.60 1.87 -17.56
N PHE A 56 19.72 2.81 -17.22
CA PHE A 56 18.93 2.72 -15.98
C PHE A 56 17.96 1.55 -16.05
N VAL A 57 18.00 0.71 -15.03
CA VAL A 57 17.05 -0.41 -14.84
C VAL A 57 16.58 -0.35 -13.41
N PRO A 58 15.24 -0.32 -13.14
CA PRO A 58 14.73 -0.39 -11.78
C PRO A 58 15.22 -1.66 -11.07
N ASN A 59 15.61 -1.54 -9.81
CA ASN A 59 16.04 -2.67 -9.00
C ASN A 59 14.88 -3.58 -8.56
N GLU A 60 13.65 -3.05 -8.60
CA GLU A 60 12.46 -3.76 -8.16
C GLU A 60 11.42 -3.77 -9.27
N THR A 61 10.67 -4.87 -9.37
CA THR A 61 9.42 -4.90 -10.14
C THR A 61 8.27 -4.32 -9.30
N PHE A 62 7.11 -4.10 -9.92
CA PHE A 62 5.91 -3.70 -9.17
C PHE A 62 5.60 -4.71 -8.06
N GLU A 63 5.63 -5.99 -8.38
CA GLU A 63 5.30 -7.07 -7.43
C GLU A 63 6.27 -7.12 -6.26
N THR A 64 7.58 -7.10 -6.55
CA THR A 64 8.60 -7.17 -5.49
C THR A 64 8.63 -5.90 -4.64
N GLY A 65 8.49 -4.73 -5.26
CA GLY A 65 8.46 -3.45 -4.57
C GLY A 65 7.22 -3.30 -3.69
N LEU A 66 6.06 -3.72 -4.20
CA LEU A 66 4.81 -3.68 -3.43
C LEU A 66 4.88 -4.62 -2.21
N ALA A 67 5.38 -5.84 -2.40
CA ALA A 67 5.53 -6.81 -1.31
C ALA A 67 6.44 -6.26 -0.20
N LYS A 68 7.59 -5.67 -0.57
CA LYS A 68 8.51 -5.04 0.38
C LYS A 68 7.88 -3.86 1.10
N THR A 69 7.10 -3.05 0.40
CA THR A 69 6.40 -1.89 0.98
C THR A 69 5.38 -2.34 2.02
N VAL A 70 4.56 -3.32 1.71
CA VAL A 70 3.60 -3.89 2.66
C VAL A 70 4.30 -4.44 3.89
N ASP A 71 5.36 -5.23 3.68
CA ASP A 71 6.13 -5.82 4.78
C ASP A 71 6.78 -4.74 5.67
N TRP A 72 7.26 -3.65 5.06
CA TRP A 72 7.81 -2.52 5.81
C TRP A 72 6.77 -1.88 6.72
N TYR A 73 5.57 -1.59 6.20
CA TYR A 73 4.50 -0.99 7.01
C TYR A 73 4.08 -1.91 8.15
N LEU A 74 3.96 -3.20 7.91
CA LEU A 74 3.63 -4.16 8.96
C LEU A 74 4.71 -4.24 10.05
N ALA A 75 5.98 -4.07 9.68
CA ALA A 75 7.11 -4.14 10.61
C ALA A 75 7.39 -2.83 11.35
N ASN A 76 6.92 -1.69 10.84
CA ASN A 76 7.27 -0.36 11.36
C ASN A 76 6.06 0.40 11.92
N GLU A 77 5.20 -0.30 12.61
CA GLU A 77 3.99 0.26 13.25
C GLU A 77 4.30 1.43 14.17
N THR A 78 5.41 1.35 14.91
CA THR A 78 5.84 2.41 15.82
C THR A 78 6.17 3.72 15.12
N TRP A 79 6.49 3.67 13.82
CA TRP A 79 6.77 4.85 13.03
C TRP A 79 5.48 5.55 12.55
N TRP A 80 4.54 4.80 11.99
CA TRP A 80 3.35 5.40 11.36
C TRP A 80 2.15 5.59 12.31
N ARG A 81 2.02 4.78 13.34
CA ARG A 81 0.88 4.88 14.26
C ARG A 81 0.74 6.26 14.92
N PRO A 82 1.83 6.85 15.46
CA PRO A 82 1.74 8.20 16.02
C PRO A 82 1.35 9.28 15.00
N LEU A 83 1.69 9.06 13.72
CA LEU A 83 1.31 9.99 12.64
C LEU A 83 -0.19 9.95 12.40
N LEU A 84 -0.79 8.77 12.40
CA LEU A 84 -2.25 8.62 12.28
C LEU A 84 -2.99 9.24 13.44
N GLU A 85 -2.50 9.05 14.66
CA GLU A 85 -3.10 9.63 15.88
C GLU A 85 -3.08 11.15 15.82
N ARG A 86 -1.96 11.75 15.40
CA ARG A 86 -1.84 13.20 15.21
C ARG A 86 -2.79 13.71 14.13
N ALA A 87 -2.91 13.01 13.01
CA ALA A 87 -3.80 13.37 11.93
C ALA A 87 -5.28 13.33 12.37
N ALA A 88 -5.66 12.33 13.16
CA ALA A 88 -7.00 12.23 13.72
C ALA A 88 -7.31 13.35 14.70
N THR A 89 -6.33 13.78 15.51
CA THR A 89 -6.48 14.87 16.48
C THR A 89 -6.53 16.24 15.81
N ALA A 90 -5.90 16.41 14.65
CA ALA A 90 -5.85 17.68 13.91
C ALA A 90 -7.11 17.99 13.10
N ARG A 91 -8.08 17.09 13.05
CA ARG A 91 -9.35 17.22 12.31
C ARG A 91 -10.47 17.77 13.15
#